data_04cba4bca966a37195e6223704abe88c
#
_entry.id   04cba4bca966a37195e6223704abe88c
#
_cell.length_a   1.000
_cell.length_b   1.000
_cell.length_c   1.000
_cell.angle_alpha   90.00
_cell.angle_beta   90.00
_cell.angle_gamma   90.00
#
_symmetry.space_group_name_H-M   'P 1'
#
loop_
_entity.id
_entity.type
_entity.pdbx_description
1 polymer ?
#
loop_
_entity_poly.entity_id
_entity_poly.type
_entity_poly.pdbx_seq_one_letter_code
_entity_poly.pdbx_strand_id
1 'polypeptide(L)'
;PKHFGGVVVWADWPAHIQQRALASQPMSEVWGIGSRTAAKLGKQGIITALDFINDATYTLRGRYGVVVERVQRELQGMPCHELELITEKRQHIVRSRSFGTAVTEIEDLQAAISHHISSGAEKLRKEHTQACMLSVFIQTNRFRIEQPQYYGHQVTSIFPTSDTILLHRVAQQLLSAIY
;
A
#
# COMPACT_ATOMS: atom_id res chain seq x y z
N PRO A 1 -4.20 -19.18 8.19
CA PRO A 1 -3.92 -19.34 9.61
C PRO A 1 -3.05 -20.58 9.85
N LYS A 2 -2.00 -20.43 10.64
CA LYS A 2 -1.00 -21.47 10.89
C LYS A 2 -1.62 -22.74 11.50
N HIS A 3 -2.71 -22.60 12.24
CA HIS A 3 -3.44 -23.69 12.90
C HIS A 3 -4.17 -24.64 11.95
N PHE A 4 -4.31 -24.27 10.67
CA PHE A 4 -4.99 -25.06 9.65
C PHE A 4 -4.04 -25.48 8.52
N GLY A 5 -2.77 -25.67 8.80
CA GLY A 5 -1.78 -26.05 7.78
C GLY A 5 -1.51 -24.98 6.73
N GLY A 6 -1.93 -23.73 6.97
CA GLY A 6 -1.70 -22.59 6.08
C GLY A 6 -2.67 -22.44 4.91
N VAL A 7 -3.51 -23.45 4.61
CA VAL A 7 -4.50 -23.42 3.55
C VAL A 7 -5.88 -23.72 4.12
N VAL A 8 -6.87 -22.93 3.72
CA VAL A 8 -8.28 -23.10 4.11
C VAL A 8 -9.16 -22.89 2.90
N VAL A 9 -10.06 -23.83 2.64
CA VAL A 9 -11.15 -23.68 1.70
C VAL A 9 -12.39 -23.27 2.48
N TRP A 10 -12.71 -21.98 2.46
CA TRP A 10 -13.78 -21.41 3.29
C TRP A 10 -15.14 -22.04 3.02
N ALA A 11 -15.43 -22.34 1.75
CA ALA A 11 -16.70 -22.91 1.32
C ALA A 11 -16.96 -24.33 1.89
N ASP A 12 -15.89 -25.07 2.24
CA ASP A 12 -15.99 -26.42 2.77
C ASP A 12 -16.32 -26.44 4.28
N TRP A 13 -16.28 -25.28 4.93
CA TRP A 13 -16.54 -25.21 6.36
C TRP A 13 -18.06 -25.16 6.66
N PRO A 14 -18.52 -25.92 7.65
CA PRO A 14 -19.88 -25.79 8.17
C PRO A 14 -20.16 -24.35 8.66
N ALA A 15 -21.38 -23.89 8.51
CA ALA A 15 -21.77 -22.51 8.83
C ALA A 15 -21.41 -22.10 10.28
N HIS A 16 -21.54 -23.00 11.26
CA HIS A 16 -21.18 -22.70 12.65
C HIS A 16 -19.67 -22.50 12.86
N ILE A 17 -18.82 -23.17 12.07
CA ILE A 17 -17.36 -22.98 12.09
C ILE A 17 -17.01 -21.64 11.42
N GLN A 18 -17.65 -21.30 10.29
CA GLN A 18 -17.48 -20.00 9.64
C GLN A 18 -17.86 -18.86 10.59
N GLN A 19 -19.01 -18.95 11.26
CA GLN A 19 -19.44 -17.95 12.25
C GLN A 19 -18.46 -17.81 13.41
N ARG A 20 -17.95 -18.92 13.96
CA ARG A 20 -16.93 -18.86 15.01
C ARG A 20 -15.64 -18.20 14.54
N ALA A 21 -15.21 -18.49 13.33
CA ALA A 21 -14.02 -17.85 12.74
C ALA A 21 -14.24 -16.35 12.58
N LEU A 22 -15.38 -15.91 12.05
CA LEU A 22 -15.72 -14.50 11.91
C LEU A 22 -15.85 -13.79 13.26
N ALA A 23 -16.42 -14.44 14.28
CA ALA A 23 -16.54 -13.89 15.62
C ALA A 23 -15.17 -13.74 16.33
N SER A 24 -14.20 -14.58 15.99
CA SER A 24 -12.85 -14.50 16.54
C SER A 24 -11.93 -13.52 15.79
N GLN A 25 -12.34 -13.01 14.63
CA GLN A 25 -11.51 -12.15 13.78
C GLN A 25 -11.76 -10.68 14.08
N PRO A 26 -10.78 -9.95 14.68
CA PRO A 26 -10.90 -8.53 14.93
C PRO A 26 -10.96 -7.73 13.61
N MET A 27 -11.73 -6.63 13.58
CA MET A 27 -11.82 -5.76 12.41
C MET A 27 -10.48 -5.15 11.97
N SER A 28 -9.54 -4.95 12.89
CA SER A 28 -8.19 -4.46 12.56
C SER A 28 -7.34 -5.42 11.72
N GLU A 29 -7.71 -6.70 11.69
CA GLU A 29 -7.01 -7.75 10.93
C GLU A 29 -7.73 -8.14 9.63
N VAL A 30 -8.87 -7.52 9.35
CA VAL A 30 -9.62 -7.74 8.09
C VAL A 30 -8.93 -6.99 6.97
N TRP A 31 -8.59 -7.71 5.89
CA TRP A 31 -8.02 -7.09 4.68
C TRP A 31 -8.95 -6.00 4.13
N GLY A 32 -8.39 -4.83 3.80
CA GLY A 32 -9.15 -3.68 3.32
C GLY A 32 -9.67 -2.75 4.43
N ILE A 33 -9.56 -3.15 5.71
CA ILE A 33 -9.93 -2.33 6.86
C ILE A 33 -8.66 -1.83 7.56
N GLY A 34 -8.31 -0.55 7.33
CA GLY A 34 -7.18 0.08 8.01
C GLY A 34 -7.48 0.43 9.48
N SER A 35 -6.44 0.68 10.27
CA SER A 35 -6.55 0.97 11.72
C SER A 35 -7.52 2.11 12.06
N ARG A 36 -7.56 3.17 11.25
CA ARG A 36 -8.50 4.29 11.43
C ARG A 36 -9.95 3.88 11.21
N THR A 37 -10.21 3.03 10.22
CA THR A 37 -11.56 2.53 9.93
C THR A 37 -11.99 1.55 11.00
N ALA A 38 -11.11 0.63 11.42
CA ALA A 38 -11.37 -0.29 12.52
C ALA A 38 -11.71 0.45 13.83
N ALA A 39 -10.96 1.52 14.16
CA ALA A 39 -11.24 2.35 15.35
C ALA A 39 -12.61 3.05 15.27
N LYS A 40 -13.02 3.51 14.08
CA LYS A 40 -14.34 4.12 13.88
C LYS A 40 -15.47 3.10 14.00
N LEU A 41 -15.29 1.91 13.44
CA LEU A 41 -16.24 0.79 13.55
C LEU A 41 -16.38 0.32 15.00
N GLY A 42 -15.26 0.21 15.74
CA GLY A 42 -15.26 -0.15 17.15
C GLY A 42 -16.05 0.80 18.04
N LYS A 43 -16.04 2.12 17.73
CA LYS A 43 -16.88 3.13 18.43
C LYS A 43 -18.39 2.91 18.21
N GLN A 44 -18.77 2.13 17.22
CA GLN A 44 -20.16 1.78 16.91
C GLN A 44 -20.51 0.35 17.38
N GLY A 45 -19.62 -0.30 18.13
CA GLY A 45 -19.82 -1.66 18.61
C GLY A 45 -19.46 -2.76 17.59
N ILE A 46 -18.94 -2.39 16.42
CA ILE A 46 -18.51 -3.35 15.39
C ILE A 46 -17.03 -3.69 15.64
N ILE A 47 -16.79 -4.76 16.38
CA ILE A 47 -15.45 -5.15 16.86
C ILE A 47 -14.90 -6.31 16.03
N THR A 48 -15.77 -7.23 15.64
CA THR A 48 -15.40 -8.46 14.93
C THR A 48 -15.92 -8.47 13.48
N ALA A 49 -15.37 -9.37 12.67
CA ALA A 49 -15.88 -9.59 11.32
C ALA A 49 -17.33 -10.10 11.33
N LEU A 50 -17.75 -10.81 12.38
CA LEU A 50 -19.16 -11.25 12.52
C LEU A 50 -20.09 -10.06 12.80
N ASP A 51 -19.70 -9.12 13.69
CA ASP A 51 -20.49 -7.90 13.94
C ASP A 51 -20.63 -7.11 12.63
N PHE A 52 -19.56 -7.04 11.86
CA PHE A 52 -19.49 -6.27 10.63
C PHE A 52 -20.41 -6.82 9.52
N ILE A 53 -20.48 -8.13 9.33
CA ILE A 53 -21.37 -8.72 8.32
C ILE A 53 -22.85 -8.64 8.71
N ASN A 54 -23.14 -8.50 10.00
CA ASN A 54 -24.50 -8.37 10.52
C ASN A 54 -25.01 -6.93 10.55
N ASP A 55 -24.14 -5.94 10.32
CA ASP A 55 -24.56 -4.53 10.26
C ASP A 55 -25.21 -4.19 8.90
N ALA A 56 -26.02 -3.14 8.90
CA ALA A 56 -26.76 -2.73 7.70
C ALA A 56 -25.83 -2.17 6.61
N THR A 57 -25.73 -2.85 5.47
CA THR A 57 -24.80 -2.53 4.36
C THR A 57 -24.97 -1.10 3.83
N TYR A 58 -26.20 -0.57 3.73
CA TYR A 58 -26.42 0.80 3.25
C TYR A 58 -25.85 1.86 4.20
N THR A 59 -25.83 1.58 5.51
CA THR A 59 -25.23 2.47 6.52
C THR A 59 -23.73 2.52 6.38
N LEU A 60 -23.08 1.40 6.13
CA LEU A 60 -21.63 1.31 5.93
C LEU A 60 -21.18 2.05 4.68
N ARG A 61 -21.90 1.90 3.56
CA ARG A 61 -21.61 2.64 2.33
C ARG A 61 -21.68 4.15 2.54
N GLY A 62 -22.71 4.64 3.20
CA GLY A 62 -22.89 6.07 3.46
C GLY A 62 -21.83 6.68 4.38
N ARG A 63 -21.31 5.91 5.35
CA ARG A 63 -20.34 6.38 6.35
C ARG A 63 -18.89 6.16 5.96
N TYR A 64 -18.59 5.07 5.26
CA TYR A 64 -17.21 4.59 5.02
C TYR A 64 -16.88 4.45 3.54
N GLY A 65 -17.86 4.61 2.66
CA GLY A 65 -17.67 4.52 1.21
C GLY A 65 -17.76 3.10 0.66
N VAL A 66 -17.66 3.00 -0.66
CA VAL A 66 -17.87 1.76 -1.43
C VAL A 66 -16.85 0.66 -1.12
N VAL A 67 -15.63 1.01 -0.74
CA VAL A 67 -14.58 0.04 -0.43
C VAL A 67 -14.97 -0.80 0.79
N VAL A 68 -15.44 -0.16 1.86
CA VAL A 68 -15.86 -0.84 3.09
C VAL A 68 -17.11 -1.68 2.86
N GLU A 69 -18.05 -1.19 2.05
CA GLU A 69 -19.22 -1.97 1.61
C GLU A 69 -18.80 -3.25 0.86
N ARG A 70 -17.85 -3.16 -0.07
CA ARG A 70 -17.33 -4.32 -0.80
C ARG A 70 -16.69 -5.35 0.11
N VAL A 71 -15.88 -4.92 1.06
CA VAL A 71 -15.29 -5.82 2.07
C VAL A 71 -16.39 -6.57 2.84
N GLN A 72 -17.49 -5.89 3.23
CA GLN A 72 -18.61 -6.56 3.89
C GLN A 72 -19.25 -7.62 3.01
N ARG A 73 -19.55 -7.27 1.75
CA ARG A 73 -20.16 -8.21 0.80
C ARG A 73 -19.27 -9.43 0.53
N GLU A 74 -17.96 -9.22 0.40
CA GLU A 74 -17.01 -10.31 0.22
C GLU A 74 -16.93 -11.23 1.44
N LEU A 75 -16.99 -10.69 2.66
CA LEU A 75 -17.09 -11.49 3.88
C LEU A 75 -18.42 -12.25 3.99
N GLN A 76 -19.48 -11.75 3.36
CA GLN A 76 -20.77 -12.43 3.21
C GLN A 76 -20.79 -13.49 2.09
N GLY A 77 -19.65 -13.66 1.38
CA GLY A 77 -19.53 -14.63 0.28
C GLY A 77 -19.95 -14.09 -1.11
N MET A 78 -20.19 -12.77 -1.23
CA MET A 78 -20.54 -12.14 -2.51
C MET A 78 -19.28 -11.58 -3.17
N PRO A 79 -18.80 -12.12 -4.30
CA PRO A 79 -17.62 -11.59 -4.98
C PRO A 79 -17.90 -10.19 -5.51
N CYS A 80 -17.07 -9.22 -5.13
CA CYS A 80 -17.17 -7.82 -5.56
C CYS A 80 -16.12 -7.43 -6.59
N HIS A 81 -15.12 -8.27 -6.81
CA HIS A 81 -14.08 -8.10 -7.82
C HIS A 81 -14.05 -9.34 -8.71
N GLU A 82 -14.04 -9.12 -10.00
CA GLU A 82 -13.76 -10.18 -10.96
C GLU A 82 -12.26 -10.51 -10.93
N LEU A 83 -11.92 -11.74 -11.33
CA LEU A 83 -10.54 -12.15 -11.49
C LEU A 83 -9.96 -11.40 -12.71
N GLU A 84 -9.04 -10.47 -12.47
CA GLU A 84 -8.34 -9.77 -13.55
C GLU A 84 -7.38 -10.72 -14.25
N LEU A 85 -7.76 -11.20 -15.43
CA LEU A 85 -6.93 -12.05 -16.28
C LEU A 85 -5.87 -11.24 -17.06
N ILE A 86 -6.08 -9.93 -17.22
CA ILE A 86 -5.20 -9.03 -17.94
C ILE A 86 -4.62 -8.02 -16.95
N THR A 87 -3.32 -8.06 -16.75
CA THR A 87 -2.63 -7.06 -15.94
C THR A 87 -2.58 -5.74 -16.70
N GLU A 88 -3.23 -4.70 -16.18
CA GLU A 88 -3.12 -3.35 -16.72
C GLU A 88 -1.66 -2.87 -16.72
N LYS A 89 -1.31 -2.05 -17.72
CA LYS A 89 0.03 -1.44 -17.79
C LYS A 89 0.23 -0.55 -16.56
N ARG A 90 1.36 -0.70 -15.92
CA ARG A 90 1.71 0.09 -14.73
C ARG A 90 1.79 1.57 -15.09
N GLN A 91 1.11 2.38 -14.32
CA GLN A 91 1.16 3.85 -14.44
C GLN A 91 2.32 4.46 -13.65
N HIS A 92 2.84 3.73 -12.65
CA HIS A 92 3.90 4.21 -11.77
C HIS A 92 4.93 3.13 -11.48
N ILE A 93 6.20 3.52 -11.43
CA ILE A 93 7.30 2.71 -10.93
C ILE A 93 7.85 3.39 -9.68
N VAL A 94 7.64 2.80 -8.52
CA VAL A 94 8.19 3.29 -7.25
C VAL A 94 9.35 2.40 -6.83
N ARG A 95 10.46 3.04 -6.44
CA ARG A 95 11.63 2.38 -5.87
C ARG A 95 11.98 3.08 -4.56
N SER A 96 11.89 2.36 -3.47
CA SER A 96 12.25 2.86 -2.14
C SER A 96 12.88 1.77 -1.31
N ARG A 97 13.72 2.17 -0.36
CA ARG A 97 14.34 1.27 0.60
C ARG A 97 14.59 2.01 1.91
N SER A 98 14.36 1.35 3.02
CA SER A 98 14.76 1.85 4.33
C SER A 98 16.24 1.59 4.56
N PHE A 99 16.95 2.54 5.15
CA PHE A 99 18.32 2.35 5.59
C PHE A 99 18.34 1.63 6.95
N GLY A 100 19.30 0.72 7.14
CA GLY A 100 19.46 -0.01 8.42
C GLY A 100 19.95 0.90 9.55
N THR A 101 20.75 1.91 9.20
CA THR A 101 21.24 2.97 10.09
C THR A 101 20.77 4.34 9.60
N ALA A 102 20.78 5.33 10.48
CA ALA A 102 20.48 6.70 10.08
C ALA A 102 21.55 7.20 9.09
N VAL A 103 21.10 7.81 8.00
CA VAL A 103 21.97 8.42 6.98
C VAL A 103 21.91 9.93 7.18
N THR A 104 23.08 10.54 7.32
CA THR A 104 23.28 11.98 7.55
C THR A 104 24.07 12.65 6.43
N GLU A 105 24.77 11.89 5.62
CA GLU A 105 25.60 12.43 4.55
C GLU A 105 24.85 12.39 3.20
N ILE A 106 24.93 13.49 2.45
CA ILE A 106 24.22 13.61 1.17
C ILE A 106 24.74 12.61 0.13
N GLU A 107 26.01 12.27 0.20
CA GLU A 107 26.68 11.32 -0.70
C GLU A 107 26.05 9.93 -0.63
N ASP A 108 25.67 9.48 0.56
CA ASP A 108 24.98 8.20 0.76
C ASP A 108 23.57 8.21 0.13
N LEU A 109 22.86 9.33 0.26
CA LEU A 109 21.56 9.52 -0.38
C LEU A 109 21.69 9.58 -1.90
N GLN A 110 22.73 10.25 -2.42
CA GLN A 110 23.05 10.32 -3.84
C GLN A 110 23.35 8.93 -4.42
N ALA A 111 24.13 8.12 -3.70
CA ALA A 111 24.44 6.74 -4.08
C ALA A 111 23.16 5.86 -4.11
N ALA A 112 22.31 5.98 -3.08
CA ALA A 112 21.04 5.24 -3.02
C ALA A 112 20.09 5.62 -4.17
N ILE A 113 19.97 6.92 -4.47
CA ILE A 113 19.13 7.41 -5.58
C ILE A 113 19.70 6.91 -6.91
N SER A 114 21.01 6.92 -7.11
CA SER A 114 21.65 6.41 -8.32
C SER A 114 21.27 4.94 -8.57
N HIS A 115 21.30 4.12 -7.54
CA HIS A 115 20.87 2.73 -7.62
C HIS A 115 19.36 2.60 -7.95
N HIS A 116 18.50 3.40 -7.30
CA HIS A 116 17.06 3.38 -7.55
C HIS A 116 16.71 3.81 -8.98
N ILE A 117 17.35 4.86 -9.49
CA ILE A 117 17.16 5.35 -10.85
C ILE A 117 17.61 4.31 -11.88
N SER A 118 18.80 3.71 -11.70
CA SER A 118 19.30 2.67 -12.61
C SER A 118 18.32 1.50 -12.69
N SER A 119 17.85 1.02 -11.55
CA SER A 119 16.85 -0.06 -11.48
C SER A 119 15.48 0.34 -12.07
N GLY A 120 15.06 1.60 -11.86
CA GLY A 120 13.82 2.15 -12.42
C GLY A 120 13.89 2.27 -13.95
N ALA A 121 15.00 2.82 -14.48
CA ALA A 121 15.22 2.98 -15.91
C ALA A 121 15.34 1.64 -16.65
N GLU A 122 15.98 0.64 -16.02
CA GLU A 122 16.01 -0.73 -16.56
C GLU A 122 14.58 -1.28 -16.70
N LYS A 123 13.74 -1.08 -15.69
CA LYS A 123 12.36 -1.52 -15.71
C LYS A 123 11.53 -0.81 -16.78
N LEU A 124 11.69 0.51 -16.97
CA LEU A 124 11.04 1.25 -18.04
C LEU A 124 11.38 0.63 -19.41
N ARG A 125 12.66 0.34 -19.66
CA ARG A 125 13.10 -0.29 -20.91
C ARG A 125 12.53 -1.69 -21.10
N LYS A 126 12.52 -2.51 -20.03
CA LYS A 126 11.93 -3.87 -20.08
C LYS A 126 10.43 -3.85 -20.37
N GLU A 127 9.71 -2.85 -19.86
CA GLU A 127 8.29 -2.70 -20.08
C GLU A 127 7.95 -1.87 -21.34
N HIS A 128 8.96 -1.46 -22.12
CA HIS A 128 8.81 -0.59 -23.30
C HIS A 128 8.01 0.68 -23.00
N THR A 129 8.28 1.28 -21.85
CA THR A 129 7.62 2.50 -21.37
C THR A 129 8.63 3.62 -21.14
N GLN A 130 8.13 4.84 -21.00
CA GLN A 130 8.92 6.03 -20.73
C GLN A 130 8.33 6.79 -19.54
N ALA A 131 9.19 7.38 -18.71
CA ALA A 131 8.76 8.27 -17.65
C ALA A 131 8.56 9.68 -18.21
N CYS A 132 7.42 10.30 -17.89
CA CYS A 132 7.13 11.70 -18.17
C CYS A 132 7.10 12.55 -16.90
N MET A 133 7.28 11.94 -15.75
CA MET A 133 7.34 12.60 -14.45
C MET A 133 8.33 11.84 -13.57
N LEU A 134 9.12 12.57 -12.79
CA LEU A 134 10.04 12.02 -11.81
C LEU A 134 9.80 12.68 -10.46
N SER A 135 9.76 11.88 -9.41
CA SER A 135 9.70 12.37 -8.04
C SER A 135 10.77 11.72 -7.16
N VAL A 136 11.28 12.49 -6.22
CA VAL A 136 12.19 12.03 -5.17
C VAL A 136 11.59 12.38 -3.82
N PHE A 137 11.67 11.45 -2.88
CA PHE A 137 11.28 11.70 -1.50
C PHE A 137 12.28 11.09 -0.52
N ILE A 138 12.48 11.74 0.59
CA ILE A 138 13.21 11.24 1.75
C ILE A 138 12.35 11.43 2.99
N GLN A 139 12.40 10.49 3.91
CA GLN A 139 11.68 10.59 5.17
C GLN A 139 12.44 9.89 6.29
N THR A 140 12.33 10.43 7.49
CA THR A 140 12.79 9.77 8.70
C THR A 140 11.80 8.67 9.12
N ASN A 141 12.25 7.74 9.95
CA ASN A 141 11.39 6.67 10.44
C ASN A 141 10.33 7.22 11.40
N ARG A 142 9.07 7.28 10.92
CA ARG A 142 7.92 7.79 11.69
C ARG A 142 7.62 7.04 12.99
N PHE A 143 8.17 5.84 13.15
CA PHE A 143 7.97 5.02 14.36
C PHE A 143 9.02 5.30 15.44
N ARG A 144 10.07 6.05 15.15
CA ARG A 144 11.07 6.51 16.12
C ARG A 144 10.70 7.92 16.58
N ILE A 145 9.82 8.01 17.56
CA ILE A 145 9.29 9.29 18.09
C ILE A 145 10.39 10.14 18.72
N GLU A 146 11.48 9.53 19.17
CA GLU A 146 12.64 10.19 19.80
C GLU A 146 13.52 10.97 18.81
N GLN A 147 13.33 10.74 17.50
CA GLN A 147 14.10 11.41 16.46
C GLN A 147 13.28 12.51 15.78
N PRO A 148 13.91 13.61 15.35
CA PRO A 148 13.23 14.64 14.57
C PRO A 148 12.58 14.03 13.34
N GLN A 149 11.31 14.36 13.14
CA GLN A 149 10.56 13.87 11.98
C GLN A 149 10.79 14.78 10.79
N TYR A 150 11.23 14.23 9.70
CA TYR A 150 11.44 14.93 8.44
C TYR A 150 10.77 14.18 7.28
N TYR A 151 10.16 14.93 6.39
CA TYR A 151 9.66 14.46 5.11
C TYR A 151 9.91 15.49 4.04
N GLY A 152 10.81 15.18 3.10
CA GLY A 152 11.09 15.98 1.91
C GLY A 152 10.57 15.27 0.66
N HIS A 153 9.91 16.00 -0.22
CA HIS A 153 9.40 15.48 -1.48
C HIS A 153 9.44 16.55 -2.56
N GLN A 154 10.00 16.19 -3.71
CA GLN A 154 9.99 17.01 -4.93
C GLN A 154 9.56 16.19 -6.13
N VAL A 155 8.89 16.86 -7.06
CA VAL A 155 8.40 16.26 -8.31
C VAL A 155 8.60 17.23 -9.47
N THR A 156 8.93 16.69 -10.64
CA THR A 156 9.04 17.48 -11.86
C THR A 156 8.53 16.69 -13.07
N SER A 157 7.97 17.40 -14.04
CA SER A 157 7.66 16.85 -15.36
C SER A 157 8.93 16.83 -16.20
N ILE A 158 9.10 15.79 -17.00
CA ILE A 158 10.23 15.62 -17.92
C ILE A 158 9.73 15.18 -19.30
N PHE A 159 10.52 15.39 -20.34
CA PHE A 159 10.22 14.77 -21.63
C PHE A 159 10.21 13.25 -21.48
N PRO A 160 9.27 12.56 -22.14
CA PRO A 160 9.19 11.10 -22.06
C PRO A 160 10.53 10.43 -22.36
N THR A 161 11.06 9.69 -21.39
CA THR A 161 12.38 9.09 -21.51
C THR A 161 12.52 7.81 -20.67
N SER A 162 13.43 6.93 -21.10
CA SER A 162 13.95 5.80 -20.32
C SER A 162 15.50 5.88 -20.19
N ASP A 163 16.07 7.03 -20.53
CA ASP A 163 17.51 7.28 -20.42
C ASP A 163 17.93 7.41 -18.95
N THR A 164 18.82 6.49 -18.54
CA THR A 164 19.31 6.43 -17.17
C THR A 164 20.08 7.70 -16.78
N ILE A 165 20.88 8.28 -17.69
CA ILE A 165 21.73 9.44 -17.41
C ILE A 165 20.88 10.68 -17.17
N LEU A 166 19.87 10.88 -18.05
CA LEU A 166 18.93 11.99 -17.91
C LEU A 166 18.14 11.89 -16.62
N LEU A 167 17.54 10.71 -16.36
CA LEU A 167 16.78 10.46 -15.12
C LEU A 167 17.63 10.65 -13.88
N HIS A 168 18.89 10.20 -13.90
CA HIS A 168 19.83 10.38 -12.80
C HIS A 168 20.11 11.86 -12.53
N ARG A 169 20.43 12.65 -13.58
CA ARG A 169 20.69 14.09 -13.45
C ARG A 169 19.52 14.81 -12.80
N VAL A 170 18.30 14.55 -13.29
CA VAL A 170 17.08 15.15 -12.73
C VAL A 170 16.86 14.73 -11.28
N ALA A 171 17.06 13.44 -10.96
CA ALA A 171 16.89 12.94 -9.60
C ALA A 171 17.87 13.58 -8.60
N GLN A 172 19.12 13.82 -9.01
CA GLN A 172 20.10 14.52 -8.18
C GLN A 172 19.72 15.98 -7.92
N GLN A 173 19.17 16.67 -8.92
CA GLN A 173 18.64 18.03 -8.74
C GLN A 173 17.47 18.06 -7.75
N LEU A 174 16.53 17.09 -7.87
CA LEU A 174 15.40 16.98 -6.94
C LEU A 174 15.87 16.65 -5.51
N LEU A 175 16.88 15.77 -5.36
CA LEU A 175 17.47 15.49 -4.06
C LEU A 175 18.04 16.74 -3.42
N SER A 176 18.86 17.50 -4.15
CA SER A 176 19.47 18.73 -3.65
C SER A 176 18.47 19.81 -3.25
N ALA A 177 17.22 19.72 -3.74
CA ALA A 177 16.16 20.65 -3.38
C ALA A 177 15.42 20.26 -2.09
N ILE A 178 15.61 19.03 -1.59
CA ILE A 178 14.94 18.52 -0.39
C ILE A 178 15.89 18.14 0.74
N TYR A 179 17.18 18.22 0.50
CA TYR A 179 18.23 18.01 1.51
C TYR A 179 18.82 19.35 1.95
#